data_eec8da549ac670dbcbfc58268b8e4032
#
_entry.id   eec8da549ac670dbcbfc58268b8e4032
#
_cell.length_a   1.000
_cell.length_b   1.000
_cell.length_c   1.000
_cell.angle_alpha   90.00
_cell.angle_beta   90.00
_cell.angle_gamma   90.00
#
_symmetry.space_group_name_H-M   'P 1'
#
loop_
_entity.id
_entity.type
_entity.pdbx_description
1 polymer ?
#
loop_
_entity_poly.entity_id
_entity_poly.type
_entity_poly.pdbx_seq_one_letter_code
_entity_poly.pdbx_strand_id
1 'polypeptide(L)'
;PISTDVQQMAMDYGASSITADTLVRWLDQSLHKALHAPLAGITQSQRRAFLAAVVNHQLHACGLPLVLLAQARFQLARCIALHVGDLRDQAATRQFRQLVLQNGQAGAWLLESDWLHPHVFEPGRYPAPVASRYSGRYQFTRHYFAVLADLKDGGEEFQCAQLIDRHPKVRQWVRNLDTAPCGFALPTSRGRFFADFVAELVDGRVALLEYKGAHLLNDPYEIEKSQVGALWAQASAGKAVFGWLTRQQDGKSLAQQLDTVLA
;
A
#
# COMPACT_ATOMS: atom_id res chain seq x y z
N PRO A 1 -7.23 29.23 23.59
CA PRO A 1 -8.03 30.09 22.71
C PRO A 1 -9.03 29.19 22.00
N ILE A 2 -10.32 29.47 22.21
CA ILE A 2 -11.43 28.79 21.51
C ILE A 2 -11.32 29.20 20.05
N SER A 3 -11.33 28.24 19.11
CA SER A 3 -11.17 28.56 17.69
C SER A 3 -12.32 29.49 17.22
N THR A 4 -12.02 30.37 16.28
CA THR A 4 -12.97 31.33 15.69
C THR A 4 -14.25 30.63 15.21
N ASP A 5 -14.14 29.39 14.73
CA ASP A 5 -15.29 28.57 14.27
C ASP A 5 -16.19 28.11 15.41
N VAL A 6 -15.67 27.90 16.62
CA VAL A 6 -16.49 27.60 17.81
C VAL A 6 -17.24 28.84 18.27
N GLN A 7 -16.60 30.02 18.18
CA GLN A 7 -17.24 31.28 18.44
C GLN A 7 -18.32 31.58 17.38
N GLN A 8 -18.02 31.31 16.10
CA GLN A 8 -18.97 31.47 15.01
C GLN A 8 -20.19 30.55 15.18
N MET A 9 -19.98 29.29 15.53
CA MET A 9 -21.06 28.33 15.76
C MET A 9 -21.87 28.67 17.03
N ALA A 10 -21.23 29.22 18.06
CA ALA A 10 -21.93 29.75 19.24
C ALA A 10 -22.73 31.04 18.95
N MET A 11 -22.30 31.85 17.96
CA MET A 11 -22.99 33.02 17.46
C MET A 11 -24.13 32.64 16.49
N ASP A 12 -23.89 31.69 15.57
CA ASP A 12 -24.85 31.26 14.55
C ASP A 12 -26.02 30.44 15.13
N TYR A 13 -25.76 29.74 16.25
CA TYR A 13 -26.76 28.89 16.91
C TYR A 13 -26.81 29.17 18.40
N GLY A 14 -27.10 30.30 18.88
CA GLY A 14 -27.17 30.62 20.30
C GLY A 14 -27.13 29.36 21.21
N ALA A 15 -26.42 29.36 22.30
CA ALA A 15 -26.07 28.21 23.14
C ALA A 15 -27.24 27.25 23.53
N SER A 16 -28.48 27.62 23.24
CA SER A 16 -29.72 26.88 23.52
C SER A 16 -30.28 26.08 22.35
N SER A 17 -29.66 26.06 21.17
CA SER A 17 -30.26 25.45 19.95
C SER A 17 -29.45 24.32 19.30
N ILE A 18 -28.31 23.91 19.86
CA ILE A 18 -27.56 22.76 19.34
C ILE A 18 -28.33 21.46 19.63
N THR A 19 -28.75 20.77 18.57
CA THR A 19 -29.38 19.44 18.67
C THR A 19 -28.43 18.34 18.23
N ALA A 20 -28.70 17.11 18.65
CA ALA A 20 -27.95 15.94 18.20
C ALA A 20 -28.00 15.80 16.66
N ASP A 21 -29.15 16.11 16.04
CA ASP A 21 -29.31 16.08 14.58
C ASP A 21 -28.45 17.13 13.87
N THR A 22 -28.30 18.33 14.45
CA THR A 22 -27.40 19.35 13.93
C THR A 22 -25.94 18.89 13.96
N LEU A 23 -25.51 18.25 15.05
CA LEU A 23 -24.17 17.69 15.16
C LEU A 23 -23.96 16.55 14.14
N VAL A 24 -24.93 15.66 13.96
CA VAL A 24 -24.88 14.58 12.95
C VAL A 24 -24.75 15.14 11.54
N ARG A 25 -25.53 16.17 11.17
CA ARG A 25 -25.43 16.80 9.85
C ARG A 25 -24.06 17.43 9.62
N TRP A 26 -23.54 18.10 10.62
CA TRP A 26 -22.21 18.70 10.52
C TRP A 26 -21.10 17.64 10.39
N LEU A 27 -21.16 16.56 11.17
CA LEU A 27 -20.24 15.42 11.05
C LEU A 27 -20.31 14.76 9.65
N ASP A 28 -21.53 14.58 9.11
CA ASP A 28 -21.74 14.04 7.76
C ASP A 28 -21.04 14.88 6.69
N GLN A 29 -21.18 16.22 6.75
CA GLN A 29 -20.51 17.12 5.82
C GLN A 29 -18.98 17.09 5.96
N SER A 30 -18.49 17.06 7.20
CA SER A 30 -17.05 17.04 7.48
C SER A 30 -16.40 15.74 7.04
N LEU A 31 -17.05 14.61 7.29
CA LEU A 31 -16.59 13.29 6.88
C LEU A 31 -16.67 13.09 5.37
N HIS A 32 -17.67 13.65 4.72
CA HIS A 32 -17.77 13.59 3.26
C HIS A 32 -16.55 14.26 2.58
N LYS A 33 -16.05 15.36 3.13
CA LYS A 33 -14.84 16.03 2.64
C LYS A 33 -13.55 15.26 2.96
N ALA A 34 -13.46 14.67 4.15
CA ALA A 34 -12.25 14.00 4.64
C ALA A 34 -12.10 12.57 4.12
N LEU A 35 -13.20 11.89 3.76
CA LEU A 35 -13.25 10.45 3.48
C LEU A 35 -13.80 10.15 2.06
N HIS A 36 -13.50 11.01 1.07
CA HIS A 36 -14.05 10.82 -0.29
C HIS A 36 -13.86 9.39 -0.83
N ALA A 37 -12.68 8.81 -0.73
CA ALA A 37 -12.40 7.45 -1.18
C ALA A 37 -12.91 6.36 -0.21
N PRO A 38 -12.73 6.50 1.11
CA PRO A 38 -13.20 5.50 2.07
C PRO A 38 -14.71 5.31 2.13
N LEU A 39 -15.53 6.26 1.72
CA LEU A 39 -17.00 6.17 1.78
C LEU A 39 -17.67 5.82 0.44
N ALA A 40 -16.89 5.50 -0.59
CA ALA A 40 -17.44 5.02 -1.85
C ALA A 40 -18.32 3.78 -1.61
N GLY A 41 -19.57 3.84 -2.09
CA GLY A 41 -20.56 2.78 -1.91
C GLY A 41 -21.43 2.89 -0.65
N ILE A 42 -21.18 3.84 0.26
CA ILE A 42 -22.05 4.10 1.41
C ILE A 42 -23.00 5.27 1.09
N THR A 43 -24.31 5.01 1.15
CA THR A 43 -25.31 6.07 0.92
C THR A 43 -25.29 7.12 2.03
N GLN A 44 -25.76 8.32 1.73
CA GLN A 44 -25.88 9.40 2.73
C GLN A 44 -26.78 8.96 3.92
N SER A 45 -27.84 8.23 3.65
CA SER A 45 -28.74 7.72 4.67
C SER A 45 -28.02 6.77 5.63
N GLN A 46 -27.26 5.81 5.12
CA GLN A 46 -26.47 4.87 5.93
C GLN A 46 -25.41 5.60 6.77
N ARG A 47 -24.75 6.59 6.19
CA ARG A 47 -23.74 7.39 6.87
C ARG A 47 -24.34 8.19 8.01
N ARG A 48 -25.48 8.86 7.79
CA ARG A 48 -26.20 9.60 8.83
C ARG A 48 -26.73 8.71 9.94
N ALA A 49 -27.26 7.54 9.61
CA ALA A 49 -27.70 6.56 10.60
C ALA A 49 -26.56 6.11 11.51
N PHE A 50 -25.39 5.82 10.92
CA PHE A 50 -24.18 5.48 11.66
C PHE A 50 -23.74 6.62 12.59
N LEU A 51 -23.68 7.84 12.08
CA LEU A 51 -23.27 9.02 12.86
C LEU A 51 -24.25 9.31 13.99
N ALA A 52 -25.55 9.15 13.77
CA ALA A 52 -26.57 9.26 14.81
C ALA A 52 -26.36 8.22 15.92
N ALA A 53 -26.04 6.98 15.55
CA ALA A 53 -25.71 5.95 16.52
C ALA A 53 -24.45 6.29 17.35
N VAL A 54 -23.40 6.82 16.71
CA VAL A 54 -22.18 7.28 17.39
C VAL A 54 -22.49 8.41 18.36
N VAL A 55 -23.22 9.45 17.92
CA VAL A 55 -23.59 10.59 18.78
C VAL A 55 -24.46 10.13 19.97
N ASN A 56 -25.45 9.28 19.72
CA ASN A 56 -26.31 8.74 20.78
C ASN A 56 -25.51 7.87 21.78
N HIS A 57 -24.56 7.09 21.32
CA HIS A 57 -23.68 6.31 22.21
C HIS A 57 -22.85 7.23 23.12
N GLN A 58 -22.27 8.31 22.58
CA GLN A 58 -21.50 9.26 23.36
C GLN A 58 -22.39 9.99 24.41
N LEU A 59 -23.61 10.34 24.03
CA LEU A 59 -24.54 11.02 24.92
C LEU A 59 -25.03 10.11 26.06
N HIS A 60 -25.47 8.88 25.72
CA HIS A 60 -26.21 8.03 26.64
C HIS A 60 -25.34 6.95 27.32
N ALA A 61 -24.42 6.35 26.61
CA ALA A 61 -23.54 5.31 27.18
C ALA A 61 -22.30 5.91 27.83
N CYS A 62 -21.71 6.97 27.25
CA CYS A 62 -20.54 7.64 27.82
C CYS A 62 -20.90 8.84 28.70
N GLY A 63 -22.16 9.26 28.74
CA GLY A 63 -22.64 10.37 29.56
C GLY A 63 -22.08 11.76 29.19
N LEU A 64 -21.60 11.92 27.96
CA LEU A 64 -20.98 13.18 27.54
C LEU A 64 -22.04 14.23 27.17
N PRO A 65 -21.95 15.48 27.67
CA PRO A 65 -22.89 16.53 27.32
C PRO A 65 -22.81 16.88 25.82
N LEU A 66 -23.96 17.15 25.19
CA LEU A 66 -24.02 17.51 23.78
C LEU A 66 -23.15 18.73 23.43
N VAL A 67 -23.09 19.71 24.33
CA VAL A 67 -22.25 20.91 24.17
C VAL A 67 -20.77 20.53 24.06
N LEU A 68 -20.30 19.58 24.88
CA LEU A 68 -18.92 19.12 24.80
C LEU A 68 -18.63 18.39 23.47
N LEU A 69 -19.56 17.55 23.01
CA LEU A 69 -19.42 16.89 21.71
C LEU A 69 -19.40 17.89 20.56
N ALA A 70 -20.21 18.93 20.63
CA ALA A 70 -20.21 20.00 19.63
C ALA A 70 -18.90 20.81 19.63
N GLN A 71 -18.35 21.10 20.81
CA GLN A 71 -17.05 21.75 20.96
C GLN A 71 -15.90 20.89 20.41
N ALA A 72 -15.94 19.57 20.66
CA ALA A 72 -14.95 18.60 20.22
C ALA A 72 -15.23 18.00 18.82
N ARG A 73 -16.15 18.55 18.04
CA ARG A 73 -16.63 17.98 16.78
C ARG A 73 -15.54 17.67 15.75
N PHE A 74 -14.48 18.47 15.68
CA PHE A 74 -13.36 18.24 14.77
C PHE A 74 -12.54 17.02 15.17
N GLN A 75 -12.28 16.88 16.48
CA GLN A 75 -11.60 15.71 17.03
C GLN A 75 -12.48 14.46 16.85
N LEU A 76 -13.78 14.59 17.12
CA LEU A 76 -14.73 13.51 16.91
C LEU A 76 -14.78 13.06 15.44
N ALA A 77 -14.88 13.99 14.49
CA ALA A 77 -14.83 13.69 13.07
C ALA A 77 -13.53 12.97 12.67
N ARG A 78 -12.38 13.43 13.19
CA ARG A 78 -11.08 12.81 12.93
C ARG A 78 -11.01 11.39 13.50
N CYS A 79 -11.45 11.18 14.73
CA CYS A 79 -11.48 9.84 15.34
C CYS A 79 -12.39 8.88 14.57
N ILE A 80 -13.58 9.34 14.16
CA ILE A 80 -14.50 8.56 13.33
C ILE A 80 -13.84 8.21 11.99
N ALA A 81 -13.18 9.18 11.33
CA ALA A 81 -12.50 8.97 10.06
C ALA A 81 -11.42 7.89 10.16
N LEU A 82 -10.57 7.96 11.17
CA LEU A 82 -9.52 6.96 11.42
C LEU A 82 -10.13 5.59 11.68
N HIS A 83 -11.11 5.50 12.57
CA HIS A 83 -11.72 4.21 12.90
C HIS A 83 -12.45 3.56 11.72
N VAL A 84 -13.17 4.34 10.92
CA VAL A 84 -13.80 3.85 9.68
C VAL A 84 -12.73 3.39 8.67
N GLY A 85 -11.62 4.11 8.56
CA GLY A 85 -10.47 3.69 7.75
C GLY A 85 -9.94 2.33 8.18
N ASP A 86 -9.65 2.15 9.46
CA ASP A 86 -9.15 0.89 10.03
C ASP A 86 -10.10 -0.29 9.80
N LEU A 87 -11.40 -0.08 10.02
CA LEU A 87 -12.41 -1.12 9.78
C LEU A 87 -12.48 -1.55 8.31
N ARG A 88 -12.35 -0.60 7.38
CA ARG A 88 -12.32 -0.89 5.95
C ARG A 88 -11.07 -1.67 5.56
N ASP A 89 -9.90 -1.26 6.04
CA ASP A 89 -8.65 -1.95 5.77
C ASP A 89 -8.69 -3.38 6.29
N GLN A 90 -9.24 -3.59 7.48
CA GLN A 90 -9.46 -4.93 8.04
C GLN A 90 -10.45 -5.75 7.19
N ALA A 91 -11.55 -5.15 6.73
CA ALA A 91 -12.53 -5.82 5.89
C ALA A 91 -11.93 -6.16 4.51
N ALA A 92 -11.24 -5.23 3.87
CA ALA A 92 -10.55 -5.42 2.60
C ALA A 92 -9.49 -6.53 2.71
N THR A 93 -8.68 -6.51 3.77
CA THR A 93 -7.66 -7.54 4.03
C THR A 93 -8.31 -8.93 4.21
N ARG A 94 -9.39 -9.03 4.98
CA ARG A 94 -10.12 -10.31 5.15
C ARG A 94 -10.68 -10.82 3.83
N GLN A 95 -11.34 -9.96 3.06
CA GLN A 95 -11.93 -10.31 1.78
C GLN A 95 -10.86 -10.69 0.75
N PHE A 96 -9.77 -9.94 0.67
CA PHE A 96 -8.66 -10.25 -0.21
C PHE A 96 -8.03 -11.61 0.12
N ARG A 97 -7.74 -11.88 1.39
CA ARG A 97 -7.21 -13.17 1.82
C ARG A 97 -8.14 -14.33 1.48
N GLN A 98 -9.43 -14.16 1.71
CA GLN A 98 -10.42 -15.18 1.41
C GLN A 98 -10.52 -15.44 -0.11
N LEU A 99 -10.59 -14.41 -0.92
CA LEU A 99 -10.78 -14.52 -2.37
C LEU A 99 -9.50 -14.89 -3.11
N VAL A 100 -8.37 -14.32 -2.71
CA VAL A 100 -7.10 -14.43 -3.44
C VAL A 100 -6.19 -15.50 -2.85
N LEU A 101 -5.97 -15.51 -1.54
CA LEU A 101 -4.95 -16.37 -0.93
C LEU A 101 -5.48 -17.74 -0.52
N GLN A 102 -6.78 -17.90 -0.20
CA GLN A 102 -7.33 -19.15 0.31
C GLN A 102 -7.99 -20.03 -0.76
N ASN A 103 -8.51 -19.45 -1.84
CA ASN A 103 -9.28 -20.22 -2.83
C ASN A 103 -8.46 -20.93 -3.91
N GLY A 104 -7.13 -20.90 -3.89
CA GLY A 104 -6.27 -21.64 -4.82
C GLY A 104 -6.47 -21.38 -6.33
N GLN A 105 -7.66 -20.97 -6.74
CA GLN A 105 -8.01 -20.58 -8.11
C GLN A 105 -7.62 -19.13 -8.43
N ALA A 106 -7.23 -18.37 -7.43
CA ALA A 106 -6.86 -16.97 -7.58
C ALA A 106 -5.63 -16.76 -8.48
N GLY A 107 -4.78 -17.78 -8.62
CA GLY A 107 -3.65 -17.73 -9.53
C GLY A 107 -4.07 -17.48 -10.97
N ALA A 108 -5.10 -18.16 -11.46
CA ALA A 108 -5.65 -17.93 -12.79
C ALA A 108 -6.23 -16.52 -12.91
N TRP A 109 -7.00 -16.08 -11.94
CA TRP A 109 -7.59 -14.73 -11.91
C TRP A 109 -6.52 -13.62 -11.86
N LEU A 110 -5.44 -13.80 -11.08
CA LEU A 110 -4.30 -12.87 -11.05
C LEU A 110 -3.60 -12.79 -12.40
N LEU A 111 -3.60 -13.88 -13.19
CA LEU A 111 -3.01 -13.93 -14.53
C LEU A 111 -3.96 -13.45 -15.63
N GLU A 112 -5.26 -13.58 -15.43
CA GLU A 112 -6.30 -13.19 -16.40
C GLU A 112 -6.79 -11.75 -16.21
N SER A 113 -6.46 -11.12 -15.07
CA SER A 113 -6.87 -9.74 -14.83
C SER A 113 -6.04 -8.76 -15.67
N ASP A 114 -6.65 -7.63 -16.03
CA ASP A 114 -5.98 -6.50 -16.73
C ASP A 114 -4.73 -5.97 -16.01
N TRP A 115 -4.48 -6.42 -14.80
CA TRP A 115 -3.32 -6.13 -13.98
C TRP A 115 -2.05 -6.89 -14.39
N LEU A 116 -2.21 -7.93 -15.20
CA LEU A 116 -1.16 -8.85 -15.62
C LEU A 116 -0.93 -8.89 -17.14
N HIS A 117 -1.52 -7.96 -17.87
CA HIS A 117 -1.08 -7.74 -19.26
C HIS A 117 0.43 -7.61 -19.29
N PRO A 118 1.10 -8.15 -20.31
CA PRO A 118 2.53 -8.12 -20.39
C PRO A 118 3.02 -6.70 -20.14
N HIS A 119 3.54 -6.47 -18.94
CA HIS A 119 4.07 -5.18 -18.57
C HIS A 119 5.32 -4.97 -19.40
N VAL A 120 5.32 -3.93 -20.21
CA VAL A 120 6.46 -3.58 -21.05
C VAL A 120 7.13 -2.35 -20.44
N PHE A 121 8.38 -2.50 -20.05
CA PHE A 121 9.21 -1.35 -19.71
C PHE A 121 9.61 -0.64 -21.01
N GLU A 122 8.93 0.46 -21.33
CA GLU A 122 9.18 1.20 -22.58
C GLU A 122 10.51 1.95 -22.52
N PRO A 123 11.39 1.80 -23.55
CA PRO A 123 12.61 2.58 -23.65
C PRO A 123 12.34 4.09 -23.55
N GLY A 124 13.13 4.81 -22.77
CA GLY A 124 13.01 6.26 -22.60
C GLY A 124 11.92 6.73 -21.64
N ARG A 125 11.11 5.84 -21.07
CA ARG A 125 10.04 6.19 -20.12
C ARG A 125 10.33 5.83 -18.66
N TYR A 126 11.60 5.74 -18.29
CA TYR A 126 11.93 5.53 -16.89
C TYR A 126 11.73 6.82 -16.09
N PRO A 127 10.86 6.84 -15.05
CA PRO A 127 10.38 8.07 -14.44
C PRO A 127 11.30 8.62 -13.33
N ALA A 128 12.60 8.36 -13.38
CA ALA A 128 13.52 8.88 -12.37
C ALA A 128 13.83 10.36 -12.63
N PRO A 129 13.30 11.30 -11.83
CA PRO A 129 13.70 12.71 -11.89
C PRO A 129 15.20 12.85 -11.69
N VAL A 130 15.81 13.88 -12.29
CA VAL A 130 17.27 14.10 -12.22
C VAL A 130 17.76 14.12 -10.77
N ALA A 131 17.00 14.74 -9.85
CA ALA A 131 17.35 14.85 -8.43
C ALA A 131 17.30 13.51 -7.66
N SER A 132 16.64 12.50 -8.21
CA SER A 132 16.50 11.17 -7.59
C SER A 132 17.16 10.06 -8.40
N ARG A 133 18.18 10.38 -9.18
CA ARG A 133 18.97 9.39 -9.90
C ARG A 133 20.15 8.94 -9.08
N TYR A 134 20.46 7.66 -9.18
CA TYR A 134 21.67 7.12 -8.59
C TYR A 134 22.91 7.82 -9.16
N SER A 135 23.77 8.31 -8.28
CA SER A 135 25.00 9.01 -8.61
C SER A 135 26.24 8.43 -7.93
N GLY A 136 26.13 7.19 -7.40
CA GLY A 136 27.23 6.50 -6.73
C GLY A 136 28.33 6.02 -7.68
N ARG A 137 29.39 5.44 -7.11
CA ARG A 137 30.58 5.01 -7.87
C ARG A 137 30.42 3.70 -8.60
N TYR A 138 29.49 2.84 -8.16
CA TYR A 138 29.27 1.55 -8.81
C TYR A 138 28.55 1.74 -10.14
N GLN A 139 29.06 1.13 -11.19
CA GLN A 139 28.43 1.15 -12.50
C GLN A 139 27.63 -0.11 -12.72
N PHE A 140 26.30 0.03 -12.73
CA PHE A 140 25.39 -1.04 -13.07
C PHE A 140 25.44 -1.29 -14.58
N THR A 141 25.74 -2.52 -15.00
CA THR A 141 25.97 -2.86 -16.40
C THR A 141 24.79 -3.53 -17.07
N ARG A 142 23.86 -4.09 -16.28
CA ARG A 142 22.69 -4.83 -16.78
C ARG A 142 21.36 -4.16 -16.43
N HIS A 143 21.39 -2.96 -15.89
CA HIS A 143 20.16 -2.18 -15.74
C HIS A 143 19.63 -1.78 -17.11
N TYR A 144 18.35 -2.07 -17.39
CA TYR A 144 17.74 -1.87 -18.70
C TYR A 144 17.76 -0.41 -19.17
N PHE A 145 17.53 0.52 -18.26
CA PHE A 145 17.56 1.96 -18.58
C PHE A 145 18.97 2.52 -18.37
N ALA A 146 19.34 3.51 -19.19
CA ALA A 146 20.60 4.22 -19.04
C ALA A 146 20.72 5.02 -17.73
N VAL A 147 19.61 5.29 -17.07
CA VAL A 147 19.54 5.93 -15.76
C VAL A 147 18.93 4.97 -14.74
N LEU A 148 19.37 5.06 -13.50
CA LEU A 148 18.85 4.28 -12.38
C LEU A 148 18.25 5.25 -11.36
N ALA A 149 17.11 4.91 -10.79
CA ALA A 149 16.57 5.65 -9.66
C ALA A 149 17.46 5.48 -8.43
N ASP A 150 17.35 6.42 -7.50
CA ASP A 150 18.22 6.48 -6.32
C ASP A 150 18.22 5.17 -5.53
N LEU A 151 19.43 4.69 -5.30
CA LEU A 151 19.77 3.60 -4.40
C LEU A 151 20.82 4.15 -3.42
N LYS A 152 20.51 4.13 -2.15
CA LYS A 152 21.46 4.61 -1.13
C LYS A 152 22.75 3.78 -1.18
N ASP A 153 23.85 4.39 -1.59
CA ASP A 153 25.17 3.77 -1.65
C ASP A 153 25.52 3.08 -0.33
N GLY A 154 25.93 1.82 -0.39
CA GLY A 154 26.24 1.01 0.80
C GLY A 154 25.04 0.50 1.58
N GLY A 155 23.80 0.82 1.18
CA GLY A 155 22.58 0.27 1.77
C GLY A 155 22.38 -1.21 1.41
N GLU A 156 21.50 -1.88 2.15
CA GLU A 156 21.24 -3.31 1.93
C GLU A 156 20.54 -3.57 0.59
N GLU A 157 19.62 -2.71 0.19
CA GLU A 157 18.96 -2.74 -1.12
C GLU A 157 19.96 -2.51 -2.28
N PHE A 158 20.94 -1.63 -2.06
CA PHE A 158 22.04 -1.42 -3.01
C PHE A 158 22.91 -2.68 -3.17
N GLN A 159 23.22 -3.38 -2.06
CA GLN A 159 23.95 -4.65 -2.12
C GLN A 159 23.14 -5.71 -2.88
N CYS A 160 21.83 -5.75 -2.69
CA CYS A 160 20.94 -6.61 -3.45
C CYS A 160 21.00 -6.31 -4.96
N ALA A 161 20.89 -5.05 -5.34
CA ALA A 161 21.00 -4.60 -6.73
C ALA A 161 22.36 -5.00 -7.36
N GLN A 162 23.47 -4.87 -6.60
CA GLN A 162 24.79 -5.29 -7.08
C GLN A 162 24.89 -6.81 -7.32
N LEU A 163 24.27 -7.62 -6.46
CA LEU A 163 24.22 -9.08 -6.64
C LEU A 163 23.39 -9.44 -7.87
N ILE A 164 22.24 -8.79 -8.07
CA ILE A 164 21.40 -8.99 -9.26
C ILE A 164 22.18 -8.63 -10.52
N ASP A 165 22.85 -7.47 -10.55
CA ASP A 165 23.59 -6.97 -11.70
C ASP A 165 24.74 -7.91 -12.15
N ARG A 166 25.36 -8.59 -11.17
CA ARG A 166 26.48 -9.52 -11.43
C ARG A 166 26.05 -10.97 -11.62
N HIS A 167 24.80 -11.30 -11.32
CA HIS A 167 24.35 -12.69 -11.33
C HIS A 167 24.36 -13.28 -12.74
N PRO A 168 25.01 -14.45 -12.98
CA PRO A 168 25.18 -14.99 -14.33
C PRO A 168 23.87 -15.34 -15.04
N LYS A 169 22.82 -15.69 -14.28
CA LYS A 169 21.49 -15.99 -14.83
C LYS A 169 20.65 -14.75 -15.16
N VAL A 170 21.05 -13.55 -14.74
CA VAL A 170 20.34 -12.32 -15.06
C VAL A 170 20.83 -11.76 -16.40
N ARG A 171 19.90 -11.60 -17.36
CA ARG A 171 20.17 -10.95 -18.63
C ARG A 171 20.17 -9.44 -18.48
N GLN A 172 19.10 -8.91 -17.92
CA GLN A 172 18.91 -7.51 -17.60
C GLN A 172 17.92 -7.34 -16.45
N TRP A 173 17.89 -6.19 -15.80
CA TRP A 173 17.01 -5.92 -14.70
C TRP A 173 16.59 -4.45 -14.66
N VAL A 174 15.52 -4.18 -13.93
CA VAL A 174 14.99 -2.81 -13.71
C VAL A 174 14.80 -2.64 -12.21
N ARG A 175 15.28 -1.48 -11.69
CA ARG A 175 14.76 -1.01 -10.42
C ARG A 175 13.32 -0.60 -10.63
N ASN A 176 12.42 -1.33 -10.05
CA ASN A 176 10.99 -1.10 -10.19
C ASN A 176 10.56 0.09 -9.33
N LEU A 177 9.71 0.95 -9.86
CA LEU A 177 9.25 2.16 -9.17
C LEU A 177 7.73 2.14 -9.04
N ASP A 178 7.23 2.70 -7.95
CA ASP A 178 5.79 2.81 -7.65
C ASP A 178 5.07 3.89 -8.49
N THR A 179 5.68 4.30 -9.59
CA THR A 179 5.16 5.37 -10.45
C THR A 179 4.46 4.78 -11.67
N ALA A 180 3.13 4.84 -11.70
CA ALA A 180 2.36 4.48 -12.88
C ALA A 180 2.66 5.44 -14.06
N PRO A 181 2.73 4.95 -15.33
CA PRO A 181 2.45 3.59 -15.80
C PRO A 181 3.67 2.67 -15.85
N CYS A 182 4.82 3.09 -15.34
CA CYS A 182 6.12 2.49 -15.62
C CYS A 182 6.55 1.39 -14.64
N GLY A 183 5.82 1.17 -13.54
CA GLY A 183 6.14 0.15 -12.54
C GLY A 183 5.30 -1.11 -12.70
N PHE A 184 5.93 -2.28 -12.59
CA PHE A 184 5.22 -3.56 -12.48
C PHE A 184 4.70 -3.72 -11.05
N ALA A 185 3.43 -4.04 -10.89
CA ALA A 185 2.81 -4.19 -9.58
C ALA A 185 1.88 -5.40 -9.50
N LEU A 186 1.82 -6.00 -8.32
CA LEU A 186 0.83 -7.01 -7.97
C LEU A 186 -0.27 -6.41 -7.08
N PRO A 187 -1.52 -6.89 -7.16
CA PRO A 187 -2.60 -6.41 -6.31
C PRO A 187 -2.42 -6.89 -4.87
N THR A 188 -2.82 -6.03 -3.92
CA THR A 188 -2.88 -6.38 -2.49
C THR A 188 -4.19 -5.87 -1.88
N SER A 189 -4.48 -6.23 -0.65
CA SER A 189 -5.66 -5.74 0.07
C SER A 189 -5.70 -4.22 0.26
N ARG A 190 -4.55 -3.56 0.19
CA ARG A 190 -4.39 -2.11 0.41
C ARG A 190 -4.01 -1.33 -0.85
N GLY A 191 -4.02 -1.98 -2.02
CA GLY A 191 -3.68 -1.35 -3.28
C GLY A 191 -2.72 -2.17 -4.13
N ARG A 192 -1.55 -1.64 -4.44
CA ARG A 192 -0.54 -2.26 -5.29
C ARG A 192 0.75 -2.52 -4.54
N PHE A 193 1.36 -3.66 -4.82
CA PHE A 193 2.70 -4.02 -4.37
C PHE A 193 3.67 -3.90 -5.55
N PHE A 194 4.60 -2.99 -5.45
CA PHE A 194 5.71 -2.81 -6.39
C PHE A 194 6.95 -3.44 -5.73
N ALA A 195 7.35 -4.60 -6.19
CA ALA A 195 8.61 -5.19 -5.71
C ALA A 195 9.81 -4.36 -6.18
N ASP A 196 10.89 -4.35 -5.43
CA ASP A 196 12.04 -3.47 -5.67
C ASP A 196 12.70 -3.67 -7.04
N PHE A 197 12.76 -4.92 -7.53
CA PHE A 197 13.45 -5.25 -8.77
C PHE A 197 12.63 -6.21 -9.63
N VAL A 198 12.69 -5.99 -10.94
CA VAL A 198 12.22 -6.94 -11.96
C VAL A 198 13.42 -7.33 -12.82
N ALA A 199 13.68 -8.60 -12.97
CA ALA A 199 14.79 -9.08 -13.79
C ALA A 199 14.32 -10.07 -14.87
N GLU A 200 14.85 -9.95 -16.07
CA GLU A 200 14.77 -10.96 -17.11
C GLU A 200 15.95 -11.92 -16.99
N LEU A 201 15.66 -13.19 -16.93
CA LEU A 201 16.68 -14.23 -16.85
C LEU A 201 17.14 -14.67 -18.24
N VAL A 202 18.32 -15.28 -18.30
CA VAL A 202 18.90 -15.79 -19.57
C VAL A 202 18.08 -16.91 -20.19
N ASP A 203 17.29 -17.62 -19.40
CA ASP A 203 16.35 -18.67 -19.84
C ASP A 203 14.97 -18.14 -20.25
N GLY A 204 14.76 -16.83 -20.20
CA GLY A 204 13.51 -16.14 -20.55
C GLY A 204 12.50 -16.03 -19.43
N ARG A 205 12.76 -16.56 -18.24
CA ARG A 205 11.91 -16.34 -17.07
C ARG A 205 12.02 -14.89 -16.58
N VAL A 206 10.99 -14.44 -15.88
CA VAL A 206 10.97 -13.14 -15.18
C VAL A 206 11.13 -13.39 -13.69
N ALA A 207 12.07 -12.71 -13.05
CA ALA A 207 12.23 -12.70 -11.61
C ALA A 207 11.68 -11.40 -11.03
N LEU A 208 10.77 -11.50 -10.09
CA LEU A 208 10.28 -10.40 -9.25
C LEU A 208 10.96 -10.52 -7.89
N LEU A 209 11.76 -9.53 -7.52
CA LEU A 209 12.60 -9.59 -6.34
C LEU A 209 12.32 -8.41 -5.41
N GLU A 210 12.06 -8.72 -4.16
CA GLU A 210 11.83 -7.76 -3.08
C GLU A 210 12.88 -7.91 -2.01
N TYR A 211 13.52 -6.81 -1.60
CA TYR A 211 14.44 -6.79 -0.47
C TYR A 211 13.74 -6.26 0.79
N LYS A 212 13.90 -6.95 1.91
CA LYS A 212 13.33 -6.52 3.20
C LYS A 212 14.34 -6.51 4.33
N GLY A 213 14.35 -5.42 5.06
CA GLY A 213 15.05 -5.35 6.34
C GLY A 213 14.41 -6.29 7.37
N ALA A 214 15.23 -6.87 8.25
CA ALA A 214 14.80 -7.88 9.22
C ALA A 214 13.64 -7.43 10.14
N HIS A 215 13.51 -6.14 10.41
CA HIS A 215 12.47 -5.58 11.29
C HIS A 215 11.05 -5.62 10.69
N LEU A 216 10.92 -5.85 9.39
CA LEU A 216 9.63 -5.88 8.68
C LEU A 216 9.11 -7.29 8.41
N LEU A 217 9.87 -8.33 8.68
CA LEU A 217 9.52 -9.71 8.32
C LEU A 217 8.24 -10.22 9.00
N ASN A 218 7.87 -9.70 10.15
CA ASN A 218 6.67 -10.09 10.90
C ASN A 218 5.48 -9.16 10.70
N ASP A 219 5.60 -8.14 9.85
CA ASP A 219 4.48 -7.25 9.53
C ASP A 219 3.43 -8.01 8.72
N PRO A 220 2.15 -8.01 9.13
CA PRO A 220 1.09 -8.77 8.45
C PRO A 220 0.87 -8.34 6.99
N TYR A 221 1.15 -7.08 6.64
CA TYR A 221 1.03 -6.60 5.26
C TYR A 221 2.23 -7.00 4.41
N GLU A 222 3.42 -7.04 4.98
CA GLU A 222 4.60 -7.55 4.30
C GLU A 222 4.50 -9.07 4.05
N ILE A 223 3.93 -9.81 5.01
CA ILE A 223 3.59 -11.24 4.81
C ILE A 223 2.60 -11.41 3.65
N GLU A 224 1.56 -10.57 3.57
CA GLU A 224 0.61 -10.60 2.46
C GLU A 224 1.28 -10.38 1.10
N LYS A 225 2.18 -9.39 0.98
CA LYS A 225 2.95 -9.13 -0.24
C LYS A 225 3.79 -10.36 -0.65
N SER A 226 4.46 -10.99 0.32
CA SER A 226 5.23 -12.20 0.08
C SER A 226 4.36 -13.34 -0.45
N GLN A 227 3.18 -13.56 0.14
CA GLN A 227 2.21 -14.57 -0.31
C GLN A 227 1.69 -14.29 -1.72
N VAL A 228 1.38 -13.03 -2.04
CA VAL A 228 0.92 -12.62 -3.38
C VAL A 228 2.02 -12.84 -4.42
N GLY A 229 3.27 -12.49 -4.11
CA GLY A 229 4.41 -12.72 -5.00
C GLY A 229 4.63 -14.22 -5.29
N ALA A 230 4.56 -15.04 -4.24
CA ALA A 230 4.69 -16.49 -4.38
C ALA A 230 3.54 -17.10 -5.23
N LEU A 231 2.31 -16.64 -5.00
CA LEU A 231 1.14 -17.06 -5.77
C LEU A 231 1.25 -16.67 -7.25
N TRP A 232 1.72 -15.46 -7.54
CA TRP A 232 1.99 -14.99 -8.91
C TRP A 232 3.03 -15.88 -9.61
N ALA A 233 4.14 -16.18 -8.95
CA ALA A 233 5.18 -17.07 -9.51
C ALA A 233 4.62 -18.47 -9.77
N GLN A 234 3.87 -19.04 -8.83
CA GLN A 234 3.22 -20.36 -9.00
C GLN A 234 2.25 -20.36 -10.20
N ALA A 235 1.43 -19.32 -10.32
CA ALA A 235 0.45 -19.19 -11.40
C ALA A 235 1.09 -18.98 -12.77
N SER A 236 2.33 -18.51 -12.84
CA SER A 236 3.08 -18.31 -14.09
C SER A 236 3.41 -19.60 -14.85
N ALA A 237 3.12 -20.78 -14.29
CA ALA A 237 3.46 -22.07 -14.88
C ALA A 237 4.96 -22.20 -15.23
N GLY A 238 5.83 -21.72 -14.36
CA GLY A 238 7.28 -21.77 -14.51
C GLY A 238 7.90 -20.65 -15.35
N LYS A 239 7.10 -19.68 -15.81
CA LYS A 239 7.61 -18.52 -16.58
C LYS A 239 8.13 -17.39 -15.69
N ALA A 240 7.87 -17.45 -14.39
CA ALA A 240 8.32 -16.44 -13.47
C ALA A 240 8.76 -17.07 -12.14
N VAL A 241 9.61 -16.35 -11.42
CA VAL A 241 10.03 -16.65 -10.05
C VAL A 241 9.87 -15.42 -9.17
N PHE A 242 9.64 -15.65 -7.89
CA PHE A 242 9.53 -14.59 -6.90
C PHE A 242 10.55 -14.80 -5.78
N GLY A 243 11.29 -13.76 -5.43
CA GLY A 243 12.28 -13.76 -4.36
C GLY A 243 11.95 -12.72 -3.29
N TRP A 244 11.75 -13.21 -2.06
CA TRP A 244 11.69 -12.38 -0.86
C TRP A 244 13.05 -12.45 -0.18
N LEU A 245 13.84 -11.41 -0.32
CA LEU A 245 15.26 -11.41 -0.01
C LEU A 245 15.53 -10.57 1.25
N THR A 246 16.41 -11.06 2.09
CA THR A 246 16.84 -10.35 3.31
C THR A 246 18.35 -10.46 3.46
N ARG A 247 18.93 -9.70 4.38
CA ARG A 247 20.36 -9.77 4.65
C ARG A 247 20.83 -11.19 5.00
N GLN A 248 20.04 -11.91 5.80
CA GLN A 248 20.27 -13.31 6.16
C GLN A 248 18.95 -13.96 6.54
N GLN A 249 18.67 -15.14 5.99
CA GLN A 249 17.49 -15.94 6.30
C GLN A 249 17.85 -17.43 6.28
N ASP A 250 17.43 -18.17 7.30
CA ASP A 250 17.64 -19.62 7.42
C ASP A 250 19.11 -20.03 7.24
N GLY A 251 20.03 -19.23 7.78
CA GLY A 251 21.47 -19.45 7.63
C GLY A 251 22.06 -19.09 6.27
N LYS A 252 21.22 -18.68 5.29
CA LYS A 252 21.67 -18.28 3.95
C LYS A 252 21.97 -16.79 3.87
N SER A 253 23.10 -16.44 3.28
CA SER A 253 23.41 -15.06 2.91
C SER A 253 22.48 -14.57 1.79
N LEU A 254 22.43 -13.25 1.56
CA LEU A 254 21.66 -12.64 0.48
C LEU A 254 22.01 -13.25 -0.90
N ALA A 255 23.30 -13.49 -1.16
CA ALA A 255 23.74 -14.13 -2.42
C ALA A 255 23.19 -15.55 -2.56
N GLN A 256 23.26 -16.37 -1.51
CA GLN A 256 22.74 -17.74 -1.52
C GLN A 256 21.21 -17.79 -1.65
N GLN A 257 20.50 -16.80 -1.07
CA GLN A 257 19.05 -16.67 -1.27
C GLN A 257 18.74 -16.37 -2.74
N LEU A 258 19.47 -15.42 -3.35
CA LEU A 258 19.32 -15.07 -4.76
C LEU A 258 19.62 -16.27 -5.67
N ASP A 259 20.73 -16.99 -5.43
CA ASP A 259 21.05 -18.24 -6.17
C ASP A 259 19.91 -19.25 -6.09
N THR A 260 19.30 -19.41 -4.91
CA THR A 260 18.18 -20.33 -4.69
C THR A 260 16.92 -19.92 -5.47
N VAL A 261 16.60 -18.60 -5.48
CA VAL A 261 15.42 -18.08 -6.19
C VAL A 261 15.58 -18.20 -7.71
N LEU A 262 16.78 -17.97 -8.22
CA LEU A 262 17.06 -17.98 -9.65
C LEU A 262 17.45 -19.36 -10.18
N ALA A 263 17.51 -20.38 -9.32
CA ALA A 263 17.83 -21.74 -9.74
C ALA A 263 16.82 -22.28 -10.75
#